data_1b5cca1f8510672588e935dbdf0ef4c5
#
_entry.id   1b5cca1f8510672588e935dbdf0ef4c5
#
_cell.length_a   1.000
_cell.length_b   1.000
_cell.length_c   1.000
_cell.angle_alpha   90.00
_cell.angle_beta   90.00
_cell.angle_gamma   90.00
#
_symmetry.space_group_name_H-M   'P 1'
#
loop_
_entity.id
_entity.type
_entity.pdbx_description
1 polymer ?
#
loop_
_entity_poly.entity_id
_entity_poly.type
_entity_poly.pdbx_seq_one_letter_code
_entity_poly.pdbx_strand_id
1 'polypeptide(L)'
;DYAIGSRGAKYIEVGVSNNKEIVYKNSNGSYFKLTDNGLENISSKDVIKKEYFPTVKVQKNNGSNPSAGKNYYVSKKGNFKVEKYIEAGQTVEDYDKIYLIENVRARGINVGRSKEHTNTTISHWEKAVDIADEAKVDPNVKAVYVDETLKNISDKFKDSDARPDVTIEYKDGTFKLIEVQSKTDTEDDLTNKLKNIQNKYGKDVVKEYNVEEPKGGK
;
A
#
# COMPACT_ATOMS: atom_id res chain seq x y z
N ASP A 1 11.75 -2.53 9.54
CA ASP A 1 11.50 -2.84 10.95
C ASP A 1 12.02 -1.72 11.82
N TYR A 2 11.58 -1.61 13.05
CA TYR A 2 11.76 -0.42 13.86
C TYR A 2 11.74 -0.77 15.32
N ALA A 3 12.34 0.12 16.09
CA ALA A 3 12.28 0.07 17.52
C ALA A 3 11.47 1.24 18.07
N ILE A 4 10.62 0.98 19.02
CA ILE A 4 9.76 1.96 19.64
C ILE A 4 10.44 2.54 20.87
N GLY A 5 10.72 3.84 20.82
CA GLY A 5 11.00 4.59 22.04
C GLY A 5 9.67 5.04 22.68
N SER A 6 9.61 5.00 23.99
CA SER A 6 8.44 5.32 24.82
C SER A 6 7.84 6.72 24.62
N ARG A 7 8.40 7.57 23.75
CA ARG A 7 7.95 8.95 23.49
C ARG A 7 7.88 9.31 22.01
N GLY A 8 7.70 8.33 21.11
CA GLY A 8 7.58 8.58 19.68
C GLY A 8 8.86 9.04 19.01
N ALA A 9 10.01 8.64 19.55
CA ALA A 9 11.29 8.83 18.89
C ALA A 9 11.31 8.06 17.56
N LYS A 10 11.81 8.72 16.52
CA LYS A 10 11.97 8.10 15.18
C LYS A 10 13.29 7.34 15.18
N TYR A 11 13.21 6.07 14.85
CA TYR A 11 14.35 5.22 14.57
C TYR A 11 14.33 4.81 13.11
N ILE A 12 15.49 4.81 12.49
CA ILE A 12 15.67 4.47 11.08
C ILE A 12 16.56 3.25 11.04
N GLU A 13 16.11 2.20 10.37
CA GLU A 13 16.97 1.07 10.06
C GLU A 13 18.10 1.53 9.14
N VAL A 14 19.34 1.31 9.55
CA VAL A 14 20.53 1.83 8.83
C VAL A 14 21.54 0.73 8.46
N GLY A 15 21.33 -0.49 8.89
CA GLY A 15 22.25 -1.57 8.62
C GLY A 15 22.04 -2.78 9.50
N VAL A 16 23.10 -3.57 9.59
CA VAL A 16 23.17 -4.70 10.50
C VAL A 16 24.44 -4.59 11.35
N SER A 17 24.43 -5.18 12.53
CA SER A 17 25.62 -5.35 13.37
C SER A 17 26.53 -6.43 12.79
N ASN A 18 27.73 -6.54 13.34
CA ASN A 18 28.64 -7.65 12.99
C ASN A 18 28.01 -9.03 13.24
N ASN A 19 27.07 -9.12 14.18
CA ASN A 19 26.31 -10.33 14.48
C ASN A 19 25.03 -10.50 13.63
N LYS A 20 24.86 -9.71 12.57
CA LYS A 20 23.67 -9.68 11.68
C LYS A 20 22.36 -9.25 12.36
N GLU A 21 22.43 -8.61 13.51
CA GLU A 21 21.26 -7.99 14.15
C GLU A 21 20.91 -6.68 13.44
N ILE A 22 19.62 -6.38 13.31
CA ILE A 22 19.18 -5.14 12.67
C ILE A 22 19.58 -3.92 13.51
N VAL A 23 20.14 -2.93 12.86
CA VAL A 23 20.60 -1.70 13.49
C VAL A 23 19.77 -0.51 13.08
N TYR A 24 19.38 0.25 14.06
CA TYR A 24 18.58 1.46 13.94
C TYR A 24 19.40 2.69 14.32
N LYS A 25 19.03 3.85 13.76
CA LYS A 25 19.60 5.14 14.10
C LYS A 25 18.49 6.10 14.53
N ASN A 26 18.68 6.79 15.64
CA ASN A 26 17.74 7.84 16.07
C ASN A 26 18.05 9.20 15.41
N SER A 27 17.21 10.20 15.71
CA SER A 27 17.39 11.57 15.22
C SER A 27 18.69 12.25 15.70
N ASN A 28 19.23 11.81 16.83
CA ASN A 28 20.47 12.34 17.40
C ASN A 28 21.73 11.68 16.85
N GLY A 29 21.56 10.73 15.93
CA GLY A 29 22.68 10.05 15.29
C GLY A 29 23.21 8.82 16.02
N SER A 30 22.65 8.45 17.17
CA SER A 30 23.05 7.25 17.94
C SER A 30 22.47 5.99 17.30
N TYR A 31 23.23 4.89 17.41
CA TYR A 31 22.87 3.59 16.83
C TYR A 31 22.40 2.62 17.90
N PHE A 32 21.42 1.81 17.56
CA PHE A 32 20.77 0.86 18.46
C PHE A 32 20.51 -0.46 17.74
N LYS A 33 20.59 -1.56 18.47
CA LYS A 33 20.08 -2.87 18.06
C LYS A 33 18.85 -3.21 18.87
N LEU A 34 17.92 -3.95 18.29
CA LEU A 34 16.75 -4.47 19.00
C LEU A 34 17.09 -5.84 19.58
N THR A 35 16.93 -5.96 20.89
CA THR A 35 17.07 -7.21 21.64
C THR A 35 15.76 -7.56 22.31
N ASP A 36 15.66 -8.74 22.88
CA ASP A 36 14.49 -9.16 23.67
C ASP A 36 14.20 -8.23 24.85
N ASN A 37 15.21 -7.52 25.33
CA ASN A 37 15.10 -6.55 26.41
C ASN A 37 14.86 -5.11 25.93
N GLY A 38 14.69 -4.90 24.63
CA GLY A 38 14.49 -3.59 24.03
C GLY A 38 15.71 -3.08 23.24
N LEU A 39 15.79 -1.75 23.12
CA LEU A 39 16.85 -1.10 22.35
C LEU A 39 18.14 -0.97 23.15
N GLU A 40 19.19 -1.59 22.65
CA GLU A 40 20.56 -1.46 23.17
C GLU A 40 21.40 -0.56 22.28
N ASN A 41 22.14 0.38 22.90
CA ASN A 41 23.06 1.26 22.18
C ASN A 41 24.27 0.46 21.68
N ILE A 42 24.68 0.71 20.43
CA ILE A 42 25.85 0.09 19.85
C ILE A 42 26.81 1.13 19.25
N SER A 43 28.08 0.79 19.14
CA SER A 43 29.06 1.64 18.50
C SER A 43 28.83 1.73 16.99
N SER A 44 29.03 2.92 16.42
CA SER A 44 28.98 3.11 14.97
C SER A 44 30.00 2.27 14.20
N LYS A 45 31.06 1.81 14.87
CA LYS A 45 32.07 0.92 14.28
C LYS A 45 31.56 -0.49 14.03
N ASP A 46 30.55 -0.90 14.80
CA ASP A 46 29.95 -2.24 14.70
C ASP A 46 28.77 -2.30 13.72
N VAL A 47 28.53 -1.19 13.01
CA VAL A 47 27.41 -1.07 12.07
C VAL A 47 27.89 -1.26 10.63
N ILE A 48 27.41 -2.31 9.99
CA ILE A 48 27.55 -2.50 8.55
C ILE A 48 26.42 -1.72 7.87
N LYS A 49 26.73 -0.54 7.35
CA LYS A 49 25.75 0.32 6.67
C LYS A 49 25.36 -0.29 5.34
N LYS A 50 24.07 -0.33 5.09
CA LYS A 50 23.54 -0.56 3.74
C LYS A 50 23.28 0.80 3.08
N GLU A 51 23.60 0.95 1.81
CA GLU A 51 23.54 2.24 1.10
C GLU A 51 22.12 2.77 0.89
N TYR A 52 21.10 1.95 1.09
CA TYR A 52 19.71 2.35 0.90
C TYR A 52 18.82 1.77 2.00
N PHE A 53 18.53 2.59 3.01
CA PHE A 53 17.50 2.25 4.00
C PHE A 53 16.37 3.25 3.99
N PRO A 54 15.15 2.74 3.91
CA PRO A 54 13.97 3.56 4.07
C PRO A 54 13.86 4.09 5.49
N THR A 55 13.33 5.30 5.60
CA THR A 55 12.96 5.84 6.90
C THR A 55 11.70 5.10 7.37
N VAL A 56 11.81 4.33 8.43
CA VAL A 56 10.67 3.69 9.06
C VAL A 56 10.04 4.68 10.03
N LYS A 57 8.79 5.06 9.76
CA LYS A 57 7.98 5.80 10.72
C LYS A 57 7.29 4.80 11.64
N VAL A 58 7.65 4.87 12.91
CA VAL A 58 6.90 4.19 13.97
C VAL A 58 5.65 4.99 14.25
N GLN A 59 4.49 4.42 14.01
CA GLN A 59 3.25 5.00 14.50
C GLN A 59 3.21 4.87 16.02
N LYS A 60 2.97 6.01 16.71
CA LYS A 60 2.62 5.99 18.12
C LYS A 60 1.35 5.20 18.30
N ASN A 61 1.43 4.12 19.04
CA ASN A 61 0.24 3.60 19.70
C ASN A 61 -0.10 4.52 20.87
N ASN A 62 -1.13 5.29 20.72
CA ASN A 62 -1.75 6.00 21.84
C ASN A 62 -2.49 4.98 22.70
N GLY A 63 -1.77 4.37 23.63
CA GLY A 63 -2.33 3.59 24.73
C GLY A 63 -2.88 2.22 24.33
N SER A 64 -2.50 1.28 25.12
CA SER A 64 -3.16 0.02 25.50
C SER A 64 -3.39 -1.10 24.46
N ASN A 65 -3.21 -0.94 23.16
CA ASN A 65 -3.11 -2.09 22.27
C ASN A 65 -2.23 -1.75 21.07
N PRO A 66 -0.97 -2.22 21.04
CA PRO A 66 -0.24 -2.18 19.80
C PRO A 66 -1.02 -3.01 18.80
N SER A 67 -1.42 -2.43 17.69
CA SER A 67 -1.71 -3.22 16.49
C SER A 67 -0.39 -3.89 16.13
N ALA A 68 -0.14 -5.00 16.83
CA ALA A 68 1.08 -5.75 16.75
C ALA A 68 1.32 -6.06 15.26
N GLY A 69 2.45 -5.62 14.76
CA GLY A 69 2.92 -6.04 13.48
C GLY A 69 2.72 -5.10 12.31
N LYS A 70 2.34 -3.84 12.50
CA LYS A 70 2.16 -2.90 11.39
C LYS A 70 3.27 -1.85 11.36
N ASN A 71 4.17 -1.97 10.40
CA ASN A 71 5.27 -1.06 10.20
C ASN A 71 5.05 -0.20 8.97
N TYR A 72 5.39 1.06 9.05
CA TYR A 72 5.33 1.99 7.93
C TYR A 72 6.71 2.25 7.39
N TYR A 73 6.82 2.13 6.10
CA TYR A 73 8.05 2.36 5.38
C TYR A 73 7.95 3.65 4.56
N VAL A 74 8.93 4.54 4.71
CA VAL A 74 9.04 5.74 3.89
C VAL A 74 10.31 5.67 3.07
N SER A 75 10.19 5.44 1.77
CA SER A 75 11.30 5.54 0.85
C SER A 75 11.51 7.00 0.44
N LYS A 76 12.73 7.50 0.55
CA LYS A 76 13.14 8.73 -0.12
C LYS A 76 13.64 8.36 -1.52
N LYS A 77 12.78 8.45 -2.52
CA LYS A 77 13.22 8.49 -3.90
C LYS A 77 13.02 9.92 -4.40
N GLY A 78 14.06 10.75 -4.33
CA GLY A 78 13.98 12.18 -4.66
C GLY A 78 13.20 12.97 -3.60
N ASN A 79 12.43 13.98 -4.02
CA ASN A 79 11.60 14.82 -3.15
C ASN A 79 10.27 14.15 -2.71
N PHE A 80 10.04 12.88 -3.04
CA PHE A 80 8.82 12.17 -2.73
C PHE A 80 9.02 11.20 -1.58
N LYS A 81 8.15 11.33 -0.58
CA LYS A 81 7.98 10.32 0.48
C LYS A 81 6.97 9.30 -0.01
N VAL A 82 7.40 8.09 -0.28
CA VAL A 82 6.49 6.95 -0.49
C VAL A 82 6.29 6.28 0.86
N GLU A 83 5.06 6.33 1.37
CA GLU A 83 4.70 5.59 2.57
C GLU A 83 4.22 4.20 2.14
N LYS A 84 4.84 3.17 2.67
CA LYS A 84 4.52 1.77 2.43
C LYS A 84 4.12 1.13 3.75
N TYR A 85 3.11 0.29 3.67
CA TYR A 85 2.67 -0.50 4.81
C TYR A 85 3.36 -1.86 4.76
N ILE A 86 4.20 -2.16 5.75
CA ILE A 86 4.90 -3.42 5.86
C ILE A 86 4.38 -4.17 7.08
N GLU A 87 3.92 -5.38 6.86
CA GLU A 87 3.44 -6.26 7.93
C GLU A 87 4.61 -6.84 8.74
N ALA A 88 4.31 -7.28 9.96
CA ALA A 88 5.31 -7.91 10.79
C ALA A 88 5.94 -9.11 10.08
N GLY A 89 7.27 -9.18 10.09
CA GLY A 89 8.02 -10.24 9.41
C GLY A 89 8.20 -10.06 7.90
N GLN A 90 7.57 -9.04 7.29
CA GLN A 90 7.74 -8.70 5.88
C GLN A 90 8.89 -7.72 5.71
N THR A 91 9.75 -7.97 4.73
CA THR A 91 10.82 -7.04 4.35
C THR A 91 10.34 -6.01 3.32
N VAL A 92 11.13 -4.95 3.11
CA VAL A 92 10.90 -4.00 2.00
C VAL A 92 10.95 -4.69 0.65
N GLU A 93 11.86 -5.63 0.48
CA GLU A 93 11.98 -6.43 -0.74
C GLU A 93 10.74 -7.28 -0.98
N ASP A 94 10.18 -7.89 0.06
CA ASP A 94 8.94 -8.67 -0.04
C ASP A 94 7.77 -7.77 -0.38
N TYR A 95 7.71 -6.57 0.23
CA TYR A 95 6.73 -5.56 -0.10
C TYR A 95 6.83 -5.16 -1.57
N ASP A 96 8.03 -4.82 -2.05
CA ASP A 96 8.23 -4.36 -3.43
C ASP A 96 7.90 -5.45 -4.46
N LYS A 97 8.19 -6.73 -4.18
CA LYS A 97 7.76 -7.85 -5.03
C LYS A 97 6.25 -7.90 -5.24
N ILE A 98 5.47 -7.50 -4.23
CA ILE A 98 4.01 -7.54 -4.28
C ILE A 98 3.44 -6.24 -4.86
N TYR A 99 3.91 -5.08 -4.39
CA TYR A 99 3.22 -3.80 -4.58
C TYR A 99 3.92 -2.80 -5.51
N LEU A 100 5.17 -3.06 -5.93
CA LEU A 100 5.81 -2.20 -6.93
C LEU A 100 5.07 -2.33 -8.26
N ILE A 101 4.73 -1.19 -8.91
CA ILE A 101 3.90 -1.17 -10.14
C ILE A 101 4.42 -2.13 -11.21
N GLU A 102 5.73 -2.18 -11.43
CA GLU A 102 6.33 -3.11 -12.40
C GLU A 102 6.05 -4.57 -12.07
N ASN A 103 6.07 -4.93 -10.78
CA ASN A 103 5.79 -6.30 -10.33
C ASN A 103 4.28 -6.61 -10.37
N VAL A 104 3.41 -5.61 -10.11
CA VAL A 104 1.96 -5.72 -10.28
C VAL A 104 1.63 -5.97 -11.76
N ARG A 105 2.23 -5.20 -12.67
CA ARG A 105 2.07 -5.39 -14.12
C ARG A 105 2.61 -6.74 -14.60
N ALA A 106 3.76 -7.17 -14.07
CA ALA A 106 4.35 -8.46 -14.42
C ALA A 106 3.45 -9.65 -14.08
N ARG A 107 2.57 -9.51 -13.08
CA ARG A 107 1.54 -10.50 -12.76
C ARG A 107 0.30 -10.43 -13.66
N GLY A 108 0.29 -9.52 -14.65
CA GLY A 108 -0.80 -9.36 -15.61
C GLY A 108 -2.00 -8.56 -15.07
N ILE A 109 -1.77 -7.66 -14.12
CA ILE A 109 -2.71 -6.63 -13.69
C ILE A 109 -2.40 -5.36 -14.49
N ASN A 110 -3.42 -4.76 -15.10
CA ASN A 110 -3.26 -3.52 -15.82
C ASN A 110 -3.25 -2.35 -14.83
N VAL A 111 -2.24 -1.48 -14.92
CA VAL A 111 -2.12 -0.32 -14.03
C VAL A 111 -2.06 0.94 -14.87
N GLY A 112 -3.06 1.80 -14.70
CA GLY A 112 -3.23 3.04 -15.47
C GLY A 112 -2.36 4.20 -15.03
N ARG A 113 -1.62 4.04 -13.94
CA ARG A 113 -0.72 5.09 -13.44
C ARG A 113 0.75 4.71 -13.60
N SER A 114 1.60 5.72 -13.59
CA SER A 114 3.06 5.54 -13.77
C SER A 114 3.84 5.46 -12.47
N LYS A 115 3.20 5.79 -11.34
CA LYS A 115 3.83 5.81 -10.00
C LYS A 115 2.86 5.23 -8.98
N GLU A 116 3.39 4.56 -7.96
CA GLU A 116 2.64 4.09 -6.81
C GLU A 116 1.91 5.26 -6.13
N HIS A 117 0.83 4.94 -5.47
CA HIS A 117 0.06 5.94 -4.75
C HIS A 117 0.90 6.54 -3.62
N THR A 118 1.13 7.86 -3.66
CA THR A 118 1.96 8.57 -2.68
C THR A 118 1.14 9.29 -1.64
N ASN A 119 -0.15 9.01 -1.53
CA ASN A 119 -1.05 9.75 -0.69
C ASN A 119 -0.85 9.46 0.80
N THR A 120 -1.33 10.41 1.57
CA THR A 120 -1.43 10.37 3.03
C THR A 120 -2.29 9.23 3.56
N THR A 121 -2.97 8.51 2.68
CA THR A 121 -3.75 7.32 3.02
C THR A 121 -2.85 6.11 2.94
N ILE A 122 -2.47 5.66 4.11
CA ILE A 122 -1.71 4.45 4.29
C ILE A 122 -2.54 3.29 3.76
N SER A 123 -1.89 2.48 2.90
CA SER A 123 -2.42 1.23 2.39
C SER A 123 -3.61 1.29 1.43
N HIS A 124 -3.91 2.44 0.86
CA HIS A 124 -4.90 2.55 -0.22
C HIS A 124 -4.45 1.77 -1.48
N TRP A 125 -3.22 2.01 -1.93
CA TRP A 125 -2.63 1.29 -3.06
C TRP A 125 -2.53 -0.21 -2.81
N GLU A 126 -2.06 -0.60 -1.63
CA GLU A 126 -1.92 -2.00 -1.25
C GLU A 126 -3.26 -2.72 -1.24
N LYS A 127 -4.31 -2.09 -0.74
CA LYS A 127 -5.66 -2.67 -0.76
C LYS A 127 -6.16 -2.87 -2.19
N ALA A 128 -5.94 -1.89 -3.07
CA ALA A 128 -6.33 -2.00 -4.48
C ALA A 128 -5.59 -3.15 -5.18
N VAL A 129 -4.30 -3.32 -4.91
CA VAL A 129 -3.50 -4.44 -5.46
C VAL A 129 -3.96 -5.78 -4.89
N ASP A 130 -4.22 -5.87 -3.58
CA ASP A 130 -4.70 -7.10 -2.94
C ASP A 130 -6.04 -7.54 -3.57
N ILE A 131 -6.98 -6.61 -3.75
CA ILE A 131 -8.26 -6.87 -4.44
C ILE A 131 -8.03 -7.36 -5.88
N ALA A 132 -7.08 -6.75 -6.59
CA ALA A 132 -6.77 -7.13 -7.96
C ALA A 132 -6.15 -8.52 -8.04
N ASP A 133 -5.25 -8.88 -7.13
CA ASP A 133 -4.66 -10.21 -7.05
C ASP A 133 -5.72 -11.28 -6.71
N GLU A 134 -6.63 -10.99 -5.77
CA GLU A 134 -7.75 -11.87 -5.44
C GLU A 134 -8.69 -12.07 -6.65
N ALA A 135 -9.04 -10.99 -7.34
CA ALA A 135 -9.93 -11.07 -8.50
C ALA A 135 -9.35 -11.92 -9.63
N LYS A 136 -8.04 -11.89 -9.83
CA LYS A 136 -7.38 -12.64 -10.91
C LYS A 136 -7.49 -14.15 -10.81
N VAL A 137 -7.72 -14.70 -9.61
CA VAL A 137 -7.86 -16.16 -9.45
C VAL A 137 -9.25 -16.67 -9.82
N ASP A 138 -10.24 -15.77 -10.01
CA ASP A 138 -11.56 -16.13 -10.48
C ASP A 138 -11.50 -16.51 -11.98
N PRO A 139 -11.88 -17.74 -12.37
CA PRO A 139 -11.85 -18.19 -13.77
C PRO A 139 -12.82 -17.41 -14.69
N ASN A 140 -13.80 -16.69 -14.14
CA ASN A 140 -14.72 -15.84 -14.90
C ASN A 140 -14.16 -14.45 -15.19
N VAL A 141 -13.07 -14.05 -14.54
CA VAL A 141 -12.41 -12.78 -14.78
C VAL A 141 -11.60 -12.86 -16.07
N LYS A 142 -11.79 -11.86 -16.93
CA LYS A 142 -11.05 -11.67 -18.17
C LYS A 142 -9.82 -10.81 -17.95
N ALA A 143 -9.98 -9.67 -17.25
CA ALA A 143 -8.90 -8.72 -16.95
C ALA A 143 -9.18 -7.93 -15.67
N VAL A 144 -8.13 -7.45 -15.04
CA VAL A 144 -8.21 -6.57 -13.88
C VAL A 144 -7.38 -5.32 -14.14
N TYR A 145 -7.92 -4.19 -13.75
CA TYR A 145 -7.34 -2.86 -13.93
C TYR A 145 -7.28 -2.16 -12.57
N VAL A 146 -6.16 -1.54 -12.26
CA VAL A 146 -5.96 -0.71 -11.07
C VAL A 146 -5.67 0.71 -11.50
N ASP A 147 -6.39 1.67 -10.93
CA ASP A 147 -6.24 3.11 -11.25
C ASP A 147 -6.30 3.41 -12.77
N GLU A 148 -7.13 2.70 -13.52
CA GLU A 148 -7.29 2.93 -14.96
C GLU A 148 -8.60 3.69 -15.24
N THR A 149 -8.54 4.60 -16.19
CA THR A 149 -9.72 5.35 -16.63
C THR A 149 -10.65 4.45 -17.45
N LEU A 150 -11.94 4.44 -17.12
CA LEU A 150 -12.91 3.52 -17.73
C LEU A 150 -12.95 3.59 -19.27
N LYS A 151 -12.83 4.80 -19.87
CA LYS A 151 -12.79 4.95 -21.34
C LYS A 151 -11.59 4.25 -21.99
N ASN A 152 -10.50 4.02 -21.27
CA ASN A 152 -9.33 3.30 -21.78
C ASN A 152 -9.51 1.78 -21.66
N ILE A 153 -10.46 1.32 -20.84
CA ILE A 153 -10.71 -0.09 -20.58
C ILE A 153 -11.63 -0.68 -21.66
N SER A 154 -12.69 0.03 -22.00
CA SER A 154 -13.70 -0.48 -22.93
C SER A 154 -14.46 0.63 -23.63
N ASP A 155 -14.82 0.40 -24.90
CA ASP A 155 -15.70 1.28 -25.68
C ASP A 155 -17.09 1.44 -25.05
N LYS A 156 -17.52 0.53 -24.19
CA LYS A 156 -18.74 0.67 -23.40
C LYS A 156 -18.73 1.91 -22.51
N PHE A 157 -17.53 2.38 -22.14
CA PHE A 157 -17.30 3.54 -21.29
C PHE A 157 -16.66 4.73 -22.03
N LYS A 158 -16.77 4.81 -23.35
CA LYS A 158 -16.08 5.81 -24.19
C LYS A 158 -16.18 7.26 -23.69
N ASP A 159 -17.26 7.61 -23.00
CA ASP A 159 -17.53 8.96 -22.51
C ASP A 159 -17.25 9.09 -20.99
N SER A 160 -16.48 8.17 -20.40
CA SER A 160 -16.20 8.18 -18.97
C SER A 160 -14.76 8.52 -18.67
N ASP A 161 -14.55 9.64 -17.99
CA ASP A 161 -13.29 9.99 -17.34
C ASP A 161 -13.17 9.43 -15.91
N ALA A 162 -14.16 8.69 -15.45
CA ALA A 162 -14.13 8.06 -14.14
C ALA A 162 -12.99 7.03 -14.08
N ARG A 163 -12.31 7.01 -12.95
CA ARG A 163 -11.19 6.13 -12.68
C ARG A 163 -11.40 5.47 -11.31
N PRO A 164 -12.06 4.31 -11.28
CA PRO A 164 -12.15 3.51 -10.07
C PRO A 164 -10.78 2.99 -9.63
N ASP A 165 -10.62 2.75 -8.35
CA ASP A 165 -9.37 2.19 -7.85
C ASP A 165 -9.11 0.79 -8.41
N VAL A 166 -10.17 -0.04 -8.52
CA VAL A 166 -10.10 -1.34 -9.19
C VAL A 166 -11.30 -1.51 -10.11
N THR A 167 -11.03 -1.96 -11.34
CA THR A 167 -12.05 -2.38 -12.30
C THR A 167 -11.79 -3.83 -12.70
N ILE A 168 -12.79 -4.67 -12.53
CA ILE A 168 -12.75 -6.09 -12.90
C ILE A 168 -13.61 -6.28 -14.13
N GLU A 169 -13.03 -6.79 -15.21
CA GLU A 169 -13.73 -7.18 -16.43
C GLU A 169 -13.97 -8.69 -16.43
N TYR A 170 -15.23 -9.08 -16.55
CA TYR A 170 -15.62 -10.48 -16.66
C TYR A 170 -15.66 -10.96 -18.12
N LYS A 171 -15.56 -12.28 -18.31
CA LYS A 171 -15.62 -12.92 -19.63
C LYS A 171 -16.97 -12.74 -20.35
N ASP A 172 -18.04 -12.51 -19.59
CA ASP A 172 -19.37 -12.20 -20.12
C ASP A 172 -19.50 -10.74 -20.62
N GLY A 173 -18.44 -9.96 -20.48
CA GLY A 173 -18.38 -8.57 -20.90
C GLY A 173 -18.99 -7.58 -19.90
N THR A 174 -19.32 -8.02 -18.70
CA THR A 174 -19.73 -7.15 -17.60
C THR A 174 -18.54 -6.69 -16.75
N PHE A 175 -18.77 -5.69 -15.91
CA PHE A 175 -17.74 -5.08 -15.08
C PHE A 175 -18.17 -5.00 -13.62
N LYS A 176 -17.20 -5.12 -12.71
CA LYS A 176 -17.32 -4.73 -11.32
C LYS A 176 -16.37 -3.56 -11.05
N LEU A 177 -16.88 -2.54 -10.36
CA LEU A 177 -16.13 -1.33 -10.01
C LEU A 177 -15.92 -1.28 -8.50
N ILE A 178 -14.72 -0.94 -8.06
CA ILE A 178 -14.38 -0.89 -6.65
C ILE A 178 -13.62 0.40 -6.35
N GLU A 179 -14.05 1.09 -5.29
CA GLU A 179 -13.33 2.22 -4.70
C GLU A 179 -12.77 1.80 -3.34
N VAL A 180 -11.59 2.27 -3.02
CA VAL A 180 -10.97 2.12 -1.70
C VAL A 180 -11.03 3.46 -0.99
N GLN A 181 -11.54 3.48 0.22
CA GLN A 181 -11.71 4.72 0.98
C GLN A 181 -10.35 5.37 1.28
N SER A 182 -10.26 6.68 1.13
CA SER A 182 -9.19 7.51 1.69
C SER A 182 -9.61 8.10 3.04
N LYS A 183 -8.68 8.81 3.71
CA LYS A 183 -9.00 9.44 5.01
C LYS A 183 -10.11 10.49 4.95
N THR A 184 -10.32 11.07 3.78
CA THR A 184 -11.28 12.17 3.57
C THR A 184 -12.57 11.71 2.93
N ASP A 185 -12.60 10.50 2.39
CA ASP A 185 -13.77 9.97 1.72
C ASP A 185 -14.77 9.40 2.74
N THR A 186 -16.04 9.56 2.44
CA THR A 186 -17.09 8.80 3.11
C THR A 186 -17.50 7.62 2.24
N GLU A 187 -17.97 6.56 2.86
CA GLU A 187 -18.50 5.39 2.15
C GLU A 187 -19.68 5.79 1.26
N ASP A 188 -20.54 6.69 1.76
CA ASP A 188 -21.71 7.17 1.04
C ASP A 188 -21.34 7.94 -0.24
N ASP A 189 -20.31 8.80 -0.19
CA ASP A 189 -19.86 9.56 -1.36
C ASP A 189 -19.33 8.64 -2.46
N LEU A 190 -18.49 7.67 -2.07
CA LEU A 190 -17.93 6.69 -3.01
C LEU A 190 -19.00 5.76 -3.56
N THR A 191 -19.93 5.29 -2.72
CA THR A 191 -21.07 4.49 -3.13
C THR A 191 -21.94 5.23 -4.14
N ASN A 192 -22.24 6.50 -3.87
CA ASN A 192 -23.02 7.35 -4.78
C ASN A 192 -22.28 7.57 -6.12
N LYS A 193 -20.97 7.77 -6.09
CA LYS A 193 -20.13 7.86 -7.29
C LYS A 193 -20.27 6.60 -8.16
N LEU A 194 -20.09 5.43 -7.57
CA LEU A 194 -20.17 4.16 -8.29
C LEU A 194 -21.60 3.86 -8.80
N LYS A 195 -22.60 4.15 -7.98
CA LYS A 195 -24.02 4.03 -8.34
C LYS A 195 -24.38 4.91 -9.53
N ASN A 196 -23.85 6.12 -9.59
CA ASN A 196 -24.08 7.02 -10.74
C ASN A 196 -23.44 6.46 -12.01
N ILE A 197 -22.29 5.84 -11.93
CA ILE A 197 -21.68 5.15 -13.08
C ILE A 197 -22.55 3.98 -13.51
N GLN A 198 -23.02 3.13 -12.60
CA GLN A 198 -23.91 2.03 -12.92
C GLN A 198 -25.23 2.50 -13.53
N ASN A 199 -25.82 3.57 -13.02
CA ASN A 199 -27.05 4.15 -13.56
C ASN A 199 -26.85 4.70 -14.99
N LYS A 200 -25.68 5.27 -15.27
CA LYS A 200 -25.37 5.81 -16.61
C LYS A 200 -25.17 4.70 -17.65
N TYR A 201 -24.48 3.64 -17.29
CA TYR A 201 -24.10 2.59 -18.25
C TYR A 201 -24.98 1.34 -18.22
N GLY A 202 -25.81 1.19 -17.18
CA GLY A 202 -26.71 0.06 -16.99
C GLY A 202 -26.09 -1.11 -16.21
N LYS A 203 -26.96 -1.92 -15.60
CA LYS A 203 -26.55 -3.12 -14.84
C LYS A 203 -26.04 -4.26 -15.70
N ASP A 204 -26.36 -4.24 -16.96
CA ASP A 204 -25.84 -5.14 -17.99
C ASP A 204 -24.41 -4.83 -18.41
N VAL A 205 -23.93 -3.65 -18.09
CA VAL A 205 -22.52 -3.24 -18.25
C VAL A 205 -21.81 -3.25 -16.91
N VAL A 206 -22.29 -2.48 -15.92
CA VAL A 206 -21.71 -2.48 -14.56
C VAL A 206 -22.57 -3.37 -13.67
N LYS A 207 -22.22 -4.64 -13.58
CA LYS A 207 -22.95 -5.66 -12.84
C LYS A 207 -22.94 -5.40 -11.32
N GLU A 208 -21.78 -5.03 -10.81
CA GLU A 208 -21.55 -4.86 -9.39
C GLU A 208 -20.66 -3.64 -9.12
N TYR A 209 -20.79 -3.07 -7.94
CA TYR A 209 -19.83 -2.12 -7.40
C TYR A 209 -19.70 -2.28 -5.90
N ASN A 210 -18.55 -1.89 -5.34
CA ASN A 210 -18.24 -2.00 -3.92
C ASN A 210 -17.33 -0.87 -3.45
N VAL A 211 -17.41 -0.55 -2.17
CA VAL A 211 -16.49 0.36 -1.48
C VAL A 211 -15.78 -0.44 -0.40
N GLU A 212 -14.46 -0.37 -0.36
CA GLU A 212 -13.61 -1.11 0.54
C GLU A 212 -12.87 -0.17 1.48
N GLU A 213 -12.60 -0.61 2.69
CA GLU A 213 -11.70 0.10 3.60
C GLU A 213 -10.23 -0.09 3.16
N PRO A 214 -9.35 0.89 3.43
CA PRO A 214 -7.94 0.73 3.18
C PRO A 214 -7.34 -0.36 4.07
N LYS A 215 -6.23 -0.92 3.65
CA LYS A 215 -5.53 -1.96 4.41
C LYS A 215 -5.14 -1.42 5.80
N GLY A 216 -5.68 -2.03 6.83
CA GLY A 216 -5.44 -1.60 8.21
C GLY A 216 -6.47 -0.66 8.80
N GLY A 217 -7.55 -0.38 8.08
CA GLY A 217 -8.64 0.49 8.51
C GLY A 217 -8.32 1.98 8.34
N LYS A 218 -9.31 2.81 8.63
CA LYS A 218 -9.19 4.28 8.66
C LYS A 218 -8.41 4.78 9.88
#